data_12c2b6ba0448278b3f0593d37de01180
#
_entry.id   12c2b6ba0448278b3f0593d37de01180
#
_cell.length_a   1.000
_cell.length_b   1.000
_cell.length_c   1.000
_cell.angle_alpha   90.00
_cell.angle_beta   90.00
_cell.angle_gamma   90.00
#
_symmetry.space_group_name_H-M   'P 1'
#
loop_
_entity.id
_entity.type
_entity.pdbx_description
1 polymer ?
#
loop_
_entity_poly.entity_id
_entity_poly.type
_entity_poly.pdbx_seq_one_letter_code
_entity_poly.pdbx_strand_id
1 'polypeptide(L)'
;MPHRPAPFPDDEEERVLSLEHLGILDSAPEQNFDDVVRLATTLCDTPIALVSLVDRERQWFKACLGLDVRETHRDLAFCAHAILDPADMLVVEDALLDPRFQHSALVLGEPHIRFYAGAPIRSDAGHPLGTVCVIDTRPRTLSEPQRQALQALARQTAALLQLRLLERQREQHATVLLDELEQAQ
;
A
#
# COMPACT_ATOMS: atom_id res chain seq x y z
N MET A 1 -17.88 -8.07 20.06
CA MET A 1 -18.33 -6.87 19.33
C MET A 1 -18.02 -7.09 17.86
N PRO A 2 -18.78 -6.53 16.89
CA PRO A 2 -18.42 -6.68 15.49
C PRO A 2 -17.11 -5.93 15.18
N HIS A 3 -16.43 -6.36 14.10
CA HIS A 3 -15.28 -5.64 13.55
C HIS A 3 -15.66 -4.18 13.23
N ARG A 4 -14.73 -3.27 13.53
CA ARG A 4 -14.92 -1.83 13.21
C ARG A 4 -14.03 -1.47 12.01
N PRO A 5 -14.63 -1.15 10.85
CA PRO A 5 -13.90 -0.56 9.74
C PRO A 5 -13.23 0.75 10.14
N ALA A 6 -12.13 1.08 9.46
CA ALA A 6 -11.53 2.40 9.61
C ALA A 6 -12.50 3.48 9.09
N PRO A 7 -12.61 4.63 9.76
CA PRO A 7 -13.32 5.78 9.20
C PRO A 7 -12.59 6.29 7.94
N PHE A 8 -13.29 7.06 7.12
CA PHE A 8 -12.65 7.75 6.01
C PHE A 8 -11.85 8.95 6.52
N PRO A 9 -10.68 9.26 5.93
CA PRO A 9 -9.99 10.53 6.14
C PRO A 9 -10.88 11.71 5.74
N ASP A 10 -10.65 12.88 6.35
CA ASP A 10 -11.42 14.10 6.03
C ASP A 10 -11.22 14.56 4.56
N ASP A 11 -10.03 14.27 3.99
CA ASP A 11 -9.63 14.58 2.61
C ASP A 11 -9.75 13.37 1.66
N GLU A 12 -10.63 12.42 1.95
CA GLU A 12 -10.75 11.16 1.21
C GLU A 12 -10.91 11.36 -0.30
N GLU A 13 -11.72 12.31 -0.73
CA GLU A 13 -11.94 12.54 -2.17
C GLU A 13 -10.65 12.99 -2.87
N GLU A 14 -9.93 13.94 -2.28
CA GLU A 14 -8.65 14.43 -2.81
C GLU A 14 -7.58 13.35 -2.80
N ARG A 15 -7.54 12.54 -1.75
CA ARG A 15 -6.66 11.38 -1.61
C ARG A 15 -6.91 10.36 -2.73
N VAL A 16 -8.16 9.99 -2.97
CA VAL A 16 -8.52 9.03 -4.01
C VAL A 16 -8.24 9.58 -5.40
N LEU A 17 -8.53 10.85 -5.67
CA LEU A 17 -8.16 11.51 -6.93
C LEU A 17 -6.65 11.49 -7.16
N SER A 18 -5.84 11.70 -6.12
CA SER A 18 -4.38 11.56 -6.20
C SER A 18 -3.95 10.14 -6.57
N LEU A 19 -4.61 9.13 -6.01
CA LEU A 19 -4.35 7.72 -6.34
C LEU A 19 -4.76 7.39 -7.79
N GLU A 20 -5.94 7.79 -8.22
CA GLU A 20 -6.46 7.57 -9.56
C GLU A 20 -5.59 8.23 -10.62
N HIS A 21 -5.08 9.44 -10.36
CA HIS A 21 -4.19 10.17 -11.25
C HIS A 21 -2.91 9.38 -11.60
N LEU A 22 -2.40 8.58 -10.67
CA LEU A 22 -1.22 7.74 -10.91
C LEU A 22 -1.47 6.62 -11.93
N GLY A 23 -2.73 6.25 -12.17
CA GLY A 23 -3.10 5.16 -13.10
C GLY A 23 -2.45 3.83 -12.74
N ILE A 24 -2.25 3.58 -11.45
CA ILE A 24 -1.56 2.39 -10.93
C ILE A 24 -2.51 1.23 -10.67
N LEU A 25 -3.75 1.54 -10.28
CA LEU A 25 -4.76 0.53 -9.95
C LEU A 25 -5.03 -0.39 -11.14
N ASP A 26 -5.14 -1.68 -10.88
CA ASP A 26 -5.36 -2.74 -11.89
C ASP A 26 -4.26 -2.87 -12.95
N SER A 27 -3.09 -2.24 -12.73
CA SER A 27 -1.93 -2.39 -13.61
C SER A 27 -1.23 -3.74 -13.40
N ALA A 28 -0.50 -4.19 -14.44
CA ALA A 28 0.28 -5.43 -14.39
C ALA A 28 1.39 -5.38 -13.32
N PRO A 29 1.84 -6.53 -12.81
CA PRO A 29 3.02 -6.59 -11.95
C PRO A 29 4.25 -5.95 -12.60
N GLU A 30 5.05 -5.28 -11.77
CA GLU A 30 6.29 -4.62 -12.18
C GLU A 30 7.41 -4.96 -11.20
N GLN A 31 8.58 -5.32 -11.71
CA GLN A 31 9.72 -5.81 -10.94
C GLN A 31 10.13 -4.86 -9.82
N ASN A 32 10.12 -3.54 -10.06
CA ASN A 32 10.53 -2.56 -9.07
C ASN A 32 9.67 -2.62 -7.79
N PHE A 33 8.37 -2.87 -7.93
CA PHE A 33 7.48 -3.01 -6.77
C PHE A 33 7.58 -4.40 -6.13
N ASP A 34 7.82 -5.44 -6.92
CA ASP A 34 8.08 -6.79 -6.39
C ASP A 34 9.38 -6.83 -5.56
N ASP A 35 10.39 -6.06 -5.94
CA ASP A 35 11.62 -5.91 -5.18
C ASP A 35 11.37 -5.23 -3.82
N VAL A 36 10.45 -4.27 -3.73
CA VAL A 36 10.09 -3.63 -2.46
C VAL A 36 9.58 -4.67 -1.46
N VAL A 37 8.64 -5.52 -1.85
CA VAL A 37 8.08 -6.53 -0.92
C VAL A 37 9.09 -7.60 -0.57
N ARG A 38 9.98 -7.97 -1.48
CA ARG A 38 11.07 -8.90 -1.20
C ARG A 38 12.05 -8.33 -0.18
N LEU A 39 12.45 -7.07 -0.32
CA LEU A 39 13.30 -6.38 0.64
C LEU A 39 12.61 -6.23 2.00
N ALA A 40 11.33 -5.88 2.02
CA ALA A 40 10.56 -5.74 3.25
C ALA A 40 10.52 -7.05 4.06
N THR A 41 10.23 -8.18 3.42
CA THR A 41 10.25 -9.49 4.09
C THR A 41 11.63 -9.86 4.61
N THR A 42 12.68 -9.58 3.84
CA THR A 42 14.07 -9.88 4.24
C THR A 42 14.51 -9.02 5.43
N LEU A 43 14.24 -7.72 5.40
CA LEU A 43 14.67 -6.79 6.45
C LEU A 43 13.89 -6.97 7.76
N CYS A 44 12.61 -7.33 7.67
CA CYS A 44 11.74 -7.51 8.83
C CYS A 44 11.63 -8.98 9.28
N ASP A 45 12.20 -9.92 8.53
CA ASP A 45 12.08 -11.36 8.79
C ASP A 45 10.62 -11.81 8.95
N THR A 46 9.78 -11.38 8.02
CA THR A 46 8.34 -11.68 8.00
C THR A 46 7.96 -12.50 6.76
N PRO A 47 6.94 -13.37 6.84
CA PRO A 47 6.53 -14.20 5.71
C PRO A 47 5.73 -13.45 4.65
N ILE A 48 5.15 -12.31 4.99
CA ILE A 48 4.24 -11.55 4.13
C ILE A 48 4.67 -10.10 4.06
N ALA A 49 4.66 -9.54 2.85
CA ALA A 49 4.79 -8.10 2.61
C ALA A 49 3.94 -7.66 1.43
N LEU A 50 3.43 -6.44 1.49
CA LEU A 50 2.56 -5.85 0.49
C LEU A 50 2.99 -4.42 0.16
N VAL A 51 2.88 -4.05 -1.11
CA VAL A 51 2.62 -2.66 -1.52
C VAL A 51 1.11 -2.56 -1.71
N SER A 52 0.43 -2.01 -0.72
CA SER A 52 -1.03 -1.94 -0.65
C SER A 52 -1.50 -0.52 -0.88
N LEU A 53 -2.41 -0.34 -1.83
CA LEU A 53 -3.02 0.95 -2.15
C LEU A 53 -4.49 0.92 -1.73
N VAL A 54 -4.93 1.96 -1.04
CA VAL A 54 -6.28 2.03 -0.48
C VAL A 54 -7.18 2.82 -1.42
N ASP A 55 -8.02 2.11 -2.16
CA ASP A 55 -9.04 2.63 -3.04
C ASP A 55 -10.35 2.93 -2.27
N ARG A 56 -11.40 3.36 -2.94
CA ARG A 56 -12.71 3.73 -2.34
C ARG A 56 -13.33 2.61 -1.51
N GLU A 57 -13.35 1.37 -2.05
CA GLU A 57 -14.01 0.23 -1.42
C GLU A 57 -13.10 -0.99 -1.23
N ARG A 58 -11.85 -0.91 -1.70
CA ARG A 58 -10.88 -2.01 -1.64
C ARG A 58 -9.49 -1.53 -1.25
N GLN A 59 -8.68 -2.42 -0.69
CA GLN A 59 -7.23 -2.31 -0.77
C GLN A 59 -6.76 -3.21 -1.91
N TRP A 60 -5.97 -2.66 -2.78
CA TRP A 60 -5.41 -3.33 -3.94
C TRP A 60 -3.89 -3.44 -3.84
N PHE A 61 -3.33 -4.60 -4.18
CA PHE A 61 -1.92 -4.87 -4.01
C PHE A 61 -1.17 -4.71 -5.33
N LYS A 62 -0.34 -3.68 -5.43
CA LYS A 62 0.59 -3.52 -6.56
C LYS A 62 1.66 -4.61 -6.55
N ALA A 63 2.13 -4.97 -5.36
CA ALA A 63 3.02 -6.10 -5.13
C ALA A 63 2.57 -6.85 -3.87
N CYS A 64 2.71 -8.16 -3.90
CA CYS A 64 2.30 -9.05 -2.83
C CYS A 64 3.24 -10.25 -2.76
N LEU A 65 3.75 -10.54 -1.56
CA LEU A 65 4.53 -11.72 -1.28
C LEU A 65 3.93 -12.42 -0.06
N GLY A 66 3.72 -13.74 -0.17
CA GLY A 66 3.20 -14.57 0.92
C GLY A 66 1.67 -14.66 1.01
N LEU A 67 0.91 -14.01 0.12
CA LEU A 67 -0.53 -14.16 -0.03
C LEU A 67 -0.90 -14.44 -1.48
N ASP A 68 -1.97 -15.17 -1.71
CA ASP A 68 -2.47 -15.52 -3.05
C ASP A 68 -3.60 -14.59 -3.54
N VAL A 69 -3.91 -13.54 -2.81
CA VAL A 69 -4.94 -12.55 -3.15
C VAL A 69 -4.33 -11.26 -3.68
N ARG A 70 -5.05 -10.58 -4.56
CA ARG A 70 -4.63 -9.31 -5.17
C ARG A 70 -5.34 -8.10 -4.55
N GLU A 71 -6.43 -8.31 -3.86
CA GLU A 71 -7.22 -7.26 -3.21
C GLU A 71 -8.06 -7.84 -2.07
N THR A 72 -8.47 -6.99 -1.17
CA THR A 72 -9.47 -7.28 -0.14
C THR A 72 -10.41 -6.11 0.01
N HIS A 73 -11.59 -6.34 0.62
CA HIS A 73 -12.51 -5.24 0.92
C HIS A 73 -11.85 -4.25 1.88
N ARG A 74 -12.06 -2.97 1.65
CA ARG A 74 -11.47 -1.87 2.45
C ARG A 74 -11.80 -1.99 3.93
N ASP A 75 -13.01 -2.40 4.29
CA ASP A 75 -13.45 -2.53 5.68
C ASP A 75 -12.62 -3.54 6.49
N LEU A 76 -11.95 -4.49 5.84
CA LEU A 76 -11.06 -5.46 6.46
C LEU A 76 -9.61 -4.97 6.55
N ALA A 77 -9.30 -3.84 5.91
CA ALA A 77 -7.93 -3.41 5.66
C ALA A 77 -7.27 -2.78 6.89
N PHE A 78 -6.17 -3.35 7.34
CA PHE A 78 -5.25 -2.70 8.30
C PHE A 78 -4.68 -1.40 7.72
N CYS A 79 -4.39 -1.38 6.42
CA CYS A 79 -3.87 -0.21 5.71
C CYS A 79 -4.85 0.97 5.73
N ALA A 80 -6.15 0.72 5.76
CA ALA A 80 -7.16 1.77 5.89
C ALA A 80 -7.09 2.50 7.24
N HIS A 81 -6.65 1.82 8.29
CA HIS A 81 -6.32 2.45 9.58
C HIS A 81 -4.97 3.19 9.52
N ALA A 82 -3.98 2.63 8.82
CA ALA A 82 -2.65 3.22 8.72
C ALA A 82 -2.65 4.58 8.00
N ILE A 83 -3.52 4.78 7.02
CA ILE A 83 -3.62 6.06 6.29
C ILE A 83 -4.29 7.18 7.08
N LEU A 84 -4.91 6.89 8.22
CA LEU A 84 -5.56 7.92 9.06
C LEU A 84 -4.55 8.80 9.78
N ASP A 85 -3.38 8.27 10.11
CA ASP A 85 -2.25 9.04 10.64
C ASP A 85 -1.03 8.88 9.72
N PRO A 86 -0.96 9.67 8.64
CA PRO A 86 0.12 9.54 7.69
C PRO A 86 1.47 10.07 8.21
N ALA A 87 1.51 10.64 9.40
CA ALA A 87 2.74 11.13 10.01
C ALA A 87 3.58 10.00 10.61
N ASP A 88 2.96 8.89 10.99
CA ASP A 88 3.64 7.75 11.62
C ASP A 88 3.23 6.42 10.99
N MET A 89 3.94 5.37 11.35
CA MET A 89 3.64 3.99 11.00
C MET A 89 2.56 3.42 11.93
N LEU A 90 1.67 2.61 11.36
CA LEU A 90 0.83 1.73 12.17
C LEU A 90 1.60 0.46 12.49
N VAL A 91 1.79 0.18 13.78
CA VAL A 91 2.38 -1.08 14.28
C VAL A 91 1.38 -1.76 15.21
N VAL A 92 1.03 -3.00 14.88
CA VAL A 92 0.15 -3.87 15.66
C VAL A 92 0.95 -5.12 16.02
N GLU A 93 1.42 -5.19 17.26
CA GLU A 93 2.30 -6.29 17.72
C GLU A 93 1.54 -7.60 17.88
N ASP A 94 0.28 -7.54 18.31
CA ASP A 94 -0.65 -8.68 18.35
C ASP A 94 -2.09 -8.22 18.06
N ALA A 95 -2.58 -8.57 16.88
CA ALA A 95 -3.91 -8.18 16.42
C ALA A 95 -5.06 -8.74 17.25
N LEU A 96 -4.88 -9.86 17.96
CA LEU A 96 -5.88 -10.38 18.90
C LEU A 96 -6.03 -9.52 20.16
N LEU A 97 -5.04 -8.72 20.50
CA LEU A 97 -5.06 -7.81 21.64
C LEU A 97 -5.42 -6.37 21.26
N ASP A 98 -5.49 -6.07 19.95
CA ASP A 98 -5.82 -4.73 19.48
C ASP A 98 -7.33 -4.59 19.29
N PRO A 99 -7.99 -3.65 20.00
CA PRO A 99 -9.45 -3.46 19.92
C PRO A 99 -9.98 -3.16 18.52
N ARG A 100 -9.14 -2.64 17.63
CA ARG A 100 -9.50 -2.33 16.24
C ARG A 100 -9.61 -3.58 15.38
N PHE A 101 -8.80 -4.62 15.67
CA PHE A 101 -8.59 -5.75 14.78
C PHE A 101 -8.98 -7.11 15.35
N GLN A 102 -9.12 -7.25 16.67
CA GLN A 102 -9.35 -8.53 17.34
C GLN A 102 -10.58 -9.32 16.85
N HIS A 103 -11.53 -8.65 16.21
CA HIS A 103 -12.73 -9.24 15.64
C HIS A 103 -12.72 -9.26 14.10
N SER A 104 -11.61 -8.91 13.47
CA SER A 104 -11.47 -8.92 12.01
C SER A 104 -11.49 -10.35 11.47
N ALA A 105 -12.15 -10.55 10.32
CA ALA A 105 -12.13 -11.82 9.62
C ALA A 105 -10.71 -12.25 9.21
N LEU A 106 -9.79 -11.31 8.98
CA LEU A 106 -8.39 -11.58 8.64
C LEU A 106 -7.55 -12.01 9.85
N VAL A 107 -8.06 -11.81 11.07
CA VAL A 107 -7.42 -12.23 12.32
C VAL A 107 -8.00 -13.54 12.82
N LEU A 108 -9.33 -13.67 12.82
CA LEU A 108 -10.03 -14.87 13.29
C LEU A 108 -10.06 -16.00 12.25
N GLY A 109 -9.99 -15.66 10.96
CA GLY A 109 -9.90 -16.57 9.82
C GLY A 109 -8.60 -16.37 9.06
N GLU A 110 -8.47 -17.04 7.91
CA GLU A 110 -7.30 -16.91 7.05
C GLU A 110 -7.03 -15.45 6.65
N PRO A 111 -5.77 -15.00 6.70
CA PRO A 111 -4.52 -15.73 6.99
C PRO A 111 -4.13 -15.79 8.48
N HIS A 112 -5.01 -15.48 9.41
CA HIS A 112 -4.76 -15.44 10.87
C HIS A 112 -3.68 -14.42 11.25
N ILE A 113 -3.87 -13.17 10.82
CA ILE A 113 -2.93 -12.08 11.09
C ILE A 113 -2.79 -11.87 12.61
N ARG A 114 -1.55 -11.83 13.08
CA ARG A 114 -1.21 -11.50 14.45
C ARG A 114 -0.37 -10.24 14.54
N PHE A 115 0.55 -10.04 13.62
CA PHE A 115 1.42 -8.88 13.53
C PHE A 115 1.20 -8.12 12.23
N TYR A 116 1.20 -6.79 12.32
CA TYR A 116 1.16 -5.88 11.17
C TYR A 116 2.05 -4.67 11.45
N ALA A 117 2.85 -4.27 10.48
CA ALA A 117 3.53 -2.99 10.48
C ALA A 117 3.46 -2.36 9.08
N GLY A 118 2.91 -1.16 8.97
CA GLY A 118 2.72 -0.47 7.71
C GLY A 118 3.21 0.97 7.74
N ALA A 119 4.10 1.32 6.82
CA ALA A 119 4.58 2.67 6.60
C ALA A 119 3.79 3.33 5.46
N PRO A 120 3.15 4.49 5.70
CA PRO A 120 2.35 5.17 4.67
C PRO A 120 3.18 5.58 3.45
N ILE A 121 2.61 5.33 2.26
CA ILE A 121 3.08 5.84 0.98
C ILE A 121 2.32 7.12 0.71
N ARG A 122 3.03 8.24 0.49
CA ARG A 122 2.42 9.55 0.27
C ARG A 122 2.62 10.02 -1.17
N SER A 123 1.60 10.69 -1.72
CA SER A 123 1.75 11.45 -2.96
C SER A 123 2.63 12.69 -2.76
N ASP A 124 3.01 13.34 -3.85
CA ASP A 124 3.75 14.63 -3.80
C ASP A 124 2.97 15.71 -3.06
N ALA A 125 1.64 15.68 -3.11
CA ALA A 125 0.76 16.57 -2.36
C ALA A 125 0.61 16.19 -0.87
N GLY A 126 1.20 15.06 -0.43
CA GLY A 126 1.17 14.58 0.94
C GLY A 126 0.01 13.65 1.27
N HIS A 127 -0.88 13.32 0.32
CA HIS A 127 -1.99 12.40 0.56
C HIS A 127 -1.51 10.97 0.77
N PRO A 128 -1.97 10.26 1.81
CA PRO A 128 -1.62 8.87 2.04
C PRO A 128 -2.36 7.96 1.04
N LEU A 129 -1.61 7.32 0.16
CA LEU A 129 -2.15 6.46 -0.90
C LEU A 129 -2.37 5.01 -0.45
N GLY A 130 -1.60 4.58 0.52
CA GLY A 130 -1.55 3.23 1.02
C GLY A 130 -0.32 3.01 1.87
N THR A 131 0.18 1.77 1.94
CA THR A 131 1.33 1.40 2.77
C THR A 131 2.27 0.43 2.07
N VAL A 132 3.55 0.48 2.47
CA VAL A 132 4.43 -0.69 2.43
C VAL A 132 4.29 -1.35 3.79
N CYS A 133 3.80 -2.58 3.83
CA CYS A 133 3.55 -3.28 5.07
C CYS A 133 4.11 -4.69 5.09
N VAL A 134 4.40 -5.16 6.31
CA VAL A 134 4.78 -6.53 6.62
C VAL A 134 3.78 -7.13 7.59
N ILE A 135 3.55 -8.42 7.45
CA ILE A 135 2.53 -9.16 8.20
C ILE A 135 3.11 -10.50 8.64
N ASP A 136 2.74 -10.94 9.85
CA ASP A 136 3.02 -12.29 10.32
C ASP A 136 1.79 -12.89 11.03
N THR A 137 1.76 -14.21 11.05
CA THR A 137 0.77 -15.01 11.79
C THR A 137 1.17 -15.27 13.25
N ARG A 138 2.27 -14.68 13.69
CA ARG A 138 2.76 -14.68 15.07
C ARG A 138 2.91 -13.26 15.59
N PRO A 139 2.68 -13.02 16.88
CA PRO A 139 3.00 -11.72 17.49
C PRO A 139 4.47 -11.40 17.31
N ARG A 140 4.76 -10.12 17.06
CA ARG A 140 6.13 -9.60 16.90
C ARG A 140 6.25 -8.19 17.49
N THR A 141 7.49 -7.80 17.71
CA THR A 141 7.89 -6.42 17.91
C THR A 141 8.74 -5.96 16.72
N LEU A 142 8.70 -4.68 16.41
CA LEU A 142 9.48 -4.08 15.36
C LEU A 142 10.66 -3.32 15.96
N SER A 143 11.89 -3.67 15.57
CA SER A 143 13.07 -2.93 15.99
C SER A 143 13.15 -1.57 15.30
N GLU A 144 13.88 -0.63 15.88
CA GLU A 144 14.07 0.70 15.28
C GLU A 144 14.71 0.63 13.86
N PRO A 145 15.74 -0.18 13.60
CA PRO A 145 16.26 -0.35 12.24
C PRO A 145 15.21 -0.90 11.26
N GLN A 146 14.36 -1.82 11.67
CA GLN A 146 13.28 -2.35 10.83
C GLN A 146 12.21 -1.28 10.55
N ARG A 147 11.86 -0.47 11.54
CA ARG A 147 10.96 0.68 11.39
C ARG A 147 11.50 1.66 10.34
N GLN A 148 12.75 2.03 10.48
CA GLN A 148 13.42 2.95 9.53
C GLN A 148 13.50 2.35 8.12
N ALA A 149 13.74 1.05 8.00
CA ALA A 149 13.77 0.36 6.73
C ALA A 149 12.40 0.40 6.02
N LEU A 150 11.31 0.11 6.72
CA LEU A 150 9.96 0.19 6.14
C LEU A 150 9.58 1.62 5.73
N GLN A 151 9.93 2.61 6.53
CA GLN A 151 9.72 4.02 6.18
C GLN A 151 10.52 4.43 4.94
N ALA A 152 11.76 3.95 4.82
CA ALA A 152 12.58 4.17 3.64
C ALA A 152 11.96 3.52 2.40
N LEU A 153 11.52 2.26 2.49
CA LEU A 153 10.85 1.55 1.41
C LEU A 153 9.55 2.24 0.99
N ALA A 154 8.78 2.81 1.92
CA ALA A 154 7.59 3.59 1.61
C ALA A 154 7.91 4.86 0.81
N ARG A 155 8.98 5.59 1.18
CA ARG A 155 9.45 6.75 0.42
C ARG A 155 9.95 6.36 -0.98
N GLN A 156 10.69 5.26 -1.10
CA GLN A 156 11.15 4.76 -2.40
C GLN A 156 9.98 4.31 -3.27
N THR A 157 8.95 3.70 -2.68
CA THR A 157 7.74 3.30 -3.41
C THR A 157 6.98 4.53 -3.92
N ALA A 158 6.88 5.60 -3.14
CA ALA A 158 6.31 6.87 -3.60
C ALA A 158 7.08 7.43 -4.81
N ALA A 159 8.40 7.40 -4.77
CA ALA A 159 9.25 7.82 -5.90
C ALA A 159 9.05 6.94 -7.15
N LEU A 160 8.92 5.62 -6.99
CA LEU A 160 8.62 4.70 -8.09
C LEU A 160 7.24 4.99 -8.72
N LEU A 161 6.22 5.29 -7.92
CA LEU A 161 4.90 5.67 -8.42
C LEU A 161 4.97 6.95 -9.25
N GLN A 162 5.70 7.94 -8.79
CA GLN A 162 5.89 9.20 -9.50
C GLN A 162 6.68 9.02 -10.79
N LEU A 163 7.76 8.26 -10.77
CA LEU A 163 8.54 7.93 -11.97
C LEU A 163 7.67 7.25 -13.02
N ARG A 164 6.89 6.26 -12.61
CA ARG A 164 5.95 5.55 -13.51
C ARG A 164 4.94 6.49 -14.15
N LEU A 165 4.41 7.45 -13.40
CA LEU A 165 3.49 8.47 -13.94
C LEU A 165 4.18 9.32 -15.02
N LEU A 166 5.38 9.80 -14.74
CA LEU A 166 6.14 10.64 -15.67
C LEU A 166 6.49 9.88 -16.97
N GLU A 167 6.88 8.62 -16.88
CA GLU A 167 7.14 7.75 -18.03
C GLU A 167 5.89 7.60 -18.90
N ARG A 168 4.73 7.32 -18.30
CA ARG A 168 3.47 7.21 -19.03
C ARG A 168 3.08 8.52 -19.73
N GLN A 169 3.22 9.65 -19.05
CA GLN A 169 2.93 10.96 -19.63
C GLN A 169 3.85 11.25 -20.83
N ARG A 170 5.13 10.92 -20.71
CA ARG A 170 6.10 11.07 -21.78
C ARG A 170 5.75 10.21 -23.00
N GLU A 171 5.35 8.95 -22.79
CA GLU A 171 4.93 8.06 -23.87
C GLU A 171 3.67 8.57 -24.58
N GLN A 172 2.68 9.05 -23.81
CA GLN A 172 1.46 9.64 -24.37
C GLN A 172 1.75 10.88 -25.22
N HIS A 173 2.60 11.79 -24.74
CA HIS A 173 3.00 12.96 -25.50
C HIS A 173 3.74 12.60 -26.80
N ALA A 174 4.64 11.62 -26.75
CA ALA A 174 5.36 11.15 -27.92
C ALA A 174 4.41 10.58 -28.99
N THR A 175 3.40 9.81 -28.57
CA THR A 175 2.38 9.25 -29.49
C THR A 175 1.58 10.36 -30.17
N VAL A 176 1.10 11.35 -29.40
CA VAL A 176 0.34 12.48 -29.96
C VAL A 176 1.17 13.26 -30.99
N LEU A 177 2.44 13.54 -30.68
CA LEU A 177 3.32 14.24 -31.63
C LEU A 177 3.57 13.45 -32.91
N LEU A 178 3.68 12.14 -32.83
CA LEU A 178 3.83 11.28 -34.02
C LEU A 178 2.57 11.32 -34.90
N ASP A 179 1.39 11.22 -34.28
CA ASP A 179 0.11 11.28 -35.00
C ASP A 179 -0.08 12.65 -35.69
N GLU A 180 0.28 13.74 -35.00
CA GLU A 180 0.23 15.09 -35.62
C GLU A 180 1.17 15.24 -36.83
N LEU A 181 2.38 14.65 -36.75
CA LEU A 181 3.34 14.66 -37.82
C LEU A 181 2.87 13.84 -39.03
N GLU A 182 2.21 12.71 -38.81
CA GLU A 182 1.65 11.88 -39.88
C GLU A 182 0.46 12.58 -40.60
N GLN A 183 -0.37 13.32 -39.86
CA GLN A 183 -1.50 14.06 -40.42
C GLN A 183 -1.08 15.31 -41.19
N ALA A 184 0.13 15.83 -40.96
CA ALA A 184 0.65 17.01 -41.66
C ALA A 184 1.36 16.70 -42.99
N GLN A 185 1.48 15.43 -43.40
CA GLN A 185 2.07 14.97 -44.66
C GLN A 185 0.97 14.69 -45.70
#